data_d8669a90b8611f392a451c6c01b4d880
#
_entry.id   d8669a90b8611f392a451c6c01b4d880
#
_cell.length_a   1.000
_cell.length_b   1.000
_cell.length_c   1.000
_cell.angle_alpha   90.00
_cell.angle_beta   90.00
_cell.angle_gamma   90.00
#
_symmetry.space_group_name_H-M   'P 1'
#
loop_
_entity.id
_entity.type
_entity.pdbx_description
1 polymer ?
#
loop_
_entity_poly.entity_id
_entity_poly.type
_entity_poly.pdbx_seq_one_letter_code
_entity_poly.pdbx_strand_id
1 'polypeptide(L)'
;MKSEIINRIASLRNFMRKHKLSAFIIPSTDPHSGEYIPKHWEARKWISGFTGSAGTVVVTLDKAGLWTDSRYFLQAAEQLENTGITLFKERLPETPSIVEWLGCVLNAEDNVGIDGWVNSYQETSNLQKELEKKQIHLTLAPDPFNELWTDRPALPNNKVFIHELKYAGLSCKDKITQIREAIRRNSCTGILISALDEVAWTLNLRGSDVHCNPVFVSYLLITEYSSTLYIIENKLSDEVKDYLTENEIKVRPYSTIEKDLKDFTGKLLLSANINAAVHAAACAHSLIEIAPSPVLFLKAIKNETEIEGFHRAMKRDGVAMVKFLRWLKAAVSTENETEISIDKKLYEFRAGQPHFNGISFDTIAGYKAHGAIVHYEATPETDIPLKPEGMLLLDSGAQYLDGTTDITRTP
;
A
#
# COMPACT_ATOMS: atom_id res chain seq x y z
N MET A 1 25.90 -3.50 3.24
CA MET A 1 24.46 -3.64 3.62
C MET A 1 24.27 -3.74 5.15
N LYS A 2 24.70 -4.81 5.86
CA LYS A 2 24.46 -4.96 7.33
C LYS A 2 25.05 -3.82 8.17
N SER A 3 26.25 -3.33 7.88
CA SER A 3 26.87 -2.15 8.53
C SER A 3 26.09 -0.85 8.29
N GLU A 4 25.50 -0.70 7.14
CA GLU A 4 24.65 0.47 6.81
C GLU A 4 23.38 0.48 7.66
N ILE A 5 22.75 -0.68 7.89
CA ILE A 5 21.55 -0.80 8.74
C ILE A 5 21.89 -0.35 10.17
N ILE A 6 23.03 -0.80 10.72
CA ILE A 6 23.50 -0.38 12.03
C ILE A 6 23.67 1.15 12.08
N ASN A 7 24.27 1.74 11.05
CA ASN A 7 24.47 3.19 10.97
C ASN A 7 23.14 3.95 10.84
N ARG A 8 22.18 3.44 10.05
CA ARG A 8 20.84 4.02 9.91
C ARG A 8 20.08 4.01 11.24
N ILE A 9 20.14 2.90 12.00
CA ILE A 9 19.57 2.82 13.35
C ILE A 9 20.25 3.80 14.30
N ALA A 10 21.58 3.93 14.26
CA ALA A 10 22.30 4.91 15.07
C ALA A 10 21.89 6.35 14.74
N SER A 11 21.71 6.67 13.47
CA SER A 11 21.21 7.99 13.01
C SER A 11 19.78 8.25 13.50
N LEU A 12 18.89 7.26 13.43
CA LEU A 12 17.52 7.38 13.97
C LEU A 12 17.54 7.61 15.49
N ARG A 13 18.41 6.93 16.24
CA ARG A 13 18.58 7.16 17.67
C ARG A 13 19.05 8.59 17.99
N ASN A 14 19.89 9.20 17.15
CA ASN A 14 20.28 10.59 17.29
C ASN A 14 19.09 11.55 17.05
N PHE A 15 18.26 11.28 16.03
CA PHE A 15 17.00 11.98 15.81
C PHE A 15 16.07 11.84 17.01
N MET A 16 15.90 10.63 17.54
CA MET A 16 15.06 10.38 18.72
C MET A 16 15.52 11.20 19.94
N ARG A 17 16.83 11.25 20.22
CA ARG A 17 17.37 12.08 21.32
C ARG A 17 17.09 13.56 21.13
N LYS A 18 17.26 14.08 19.90
CA LYS A 18 16.95 15.46 19.51
C LYS A 18 15.49 15.81 19.80
N HIS A 19 14.58 14.86 19.56
CA HIS A 19 13.14 15.02 19.72
C HIS A 19 12.59 14.49 21.06
N LYS A 20 13.45 14.08 21.99
CA LYS A 20 13.09 13.55 23.33
C LYS A 20 12.18 12.32 23.22
N LEU A 21 12.47 11.43 22.29
CA LEU A 21 11.75 10.18 22.08
C LEU A 21 12.57 9.01 22.62
N SER A 22 11.93 8.12 23.37
CA SER A 22 12.53 6.90 23.93
C SER A 22 12.41 5.71 22.97
N ALA A 23 11.38 5.73 22.09
CA ALA A 23 11.20 4.77 21.01
C ALA A 23 10.62 5.45 19.76
N PHE A 24 10.76 4.79 18.59
CA PHE A 24 10.11 5.19 17.34
C PHE A 24 9.58 3.95 16.61
N ILE A 25 8.33 4.02 16.13
CA ILE A 25 7.64 2.93 15.43
C ILE A 25 7.55 3.27 13.95
N ILE A 26 7.96 2.33 13.09
CA ILE A 26 8.03 2.47 11.64
C ILE A 26 7.26 1.33 10.99
N PRO A 27 6.01 1.58 10.53
CA PRO A 27 5.17 0.57 9.88
C PRO A 27 5.54 0.36 8.40
N SER A 28 4.91 -0.63 7.76
CA SER A 28 4.93 -0.85 6.30
C SER A 28 3.70 -0.20 5.66
N THR A 29 3.55 1.10 5.80
CA THR A 29 2.37 1.84 5.30
C THR A 29 2.77 3.15 4.65
N ASP A 30 1.83 3.75 3.94
CA ASP A 30 1.89 5.08 3.36
C ASP A 30 0.72 5.95 3.85
N PRO A 31 0.61 7.23 3.44
CA PRO A 31 -0.49 8.11 3.84
C PRO A 31 -1.89 7.64 3.45
N HIS A 32 -1.99 6.63 2.61
CA HIS A 32 -3.24 6.11 2.03
C HIS A 32 -3.61 4.71 2.52
N SER A 33 -2.77 4.10 3.36
CA SER A 33 -2.95 2.74 3.90
C SER A 33 -3.13 1.68 2.80
N GLY A 34 -2.38 1.81 1.69
CA GLY A 34 -2.36 0.84 0.61
C GLY A 34 -1.63 -0.45 1.00
N GLU A 35 -2.01 -1.58 0.40
CA GLU A 35 -1.31 -2.87 0.56
C GLU A 35 0.11 -2.80 -0.02
N TYR A 36 0.24 -2.24 -1.22
CA TYR A 36 1.52 -1.90 -1.84
C TYR A 36 1.72 -0.40 -1.75
N ILE A 37 2.94 0.00 -1.42
CA ILE A 37 3.28 1.40 -1.18
C ILE A 37 4.32 1.90 -2.19
N PRO A 38 4.25 3.17 -2.60
CA PRO A 38 5.32 3.78 -3.40
C PRO A 38 6.66 3.77 -2.67
N LYS A 39 7.75 3.63 -3.43
CA LYS A 39 9.13 3.56 -2.92
C LYS A 39 9.51 4.70 -1.97
N HIS A 40 8.88 5.87 -2.12
CA HIS A 40 9.08 7.02 -1.22
C HIS A 40 8.78 6.68 0.24
N TRP A 41 7.80 5.81 0.50
CA TRP A 41 7.37 5.43 1.85
C TRP A 41 7.91 4.07 2.32
N GLU A 42 8.84 3.44 1.60
CA GLU A 42 9.47 2.17 2.02
C GLU A 42 10.47 2.36 3.19
N ALA A 43 10.15 3.22 4.15
CA ALA A 43 11.01 3.58 5.28
C ALA A 43 11.39 2.36 6.15
N ARG A 44 10.43 1.45 6.41
CA ARG A 44 10.66 0.22 7.15
C ARG A 44 11.70 -0.68 6.45
N LYS A 45 11.59 -0.82 5.13
CA LYS A 45 12.55 -1.57 4.31
C LYS A 45 13.93 -0.90 4.34
N TRP A 46 13.97 0.42 4.19
CA TRP A 46 15.24 1.17 4.23
C TRP A 46 15.96 1.03 5.57
N ILE A 47 15.25 1.20 6.70
CA ILE A 47 15.89 1.19 8.04
C ILE A 47 16.32 -0.22 8.47
N SER A 48 15.65 -1.29 8.03
CA SER A 48 15.88 -2.65 8.49
C SER A 48 16.58 -3.56 7.49
N GLY A 49 16.53 -3.24 6.20
CA GLY A 49 16.94 -4.14 5.11
C GLY A 49 15.99 -5.31 4.87
N PHE A 50 14.91 -5.43 5.64
CA PHE A 50 13.88 -6.44 5.43
C PHE A 50 12.97 -6.07 4.28
N THR A 51 12.82 -6.95 3.28
CA THR A 51 12.10 -6.67 2.04
C THR A 51 10.69 -7.23 1.96
N GLY A 52 10.26 -8.07 2.91
CA GLY A 52 8.88 -8.58 2.95
C GLY A 52 7.85 -7.45 3.00
N SER A 53 6.64 -7.64 2.48
CA SER A 53 5.65 -6.56 2.34
C SER A 53 5.02 -6.13 3.67
N ALA A 54 4.97 -7.01 4.68
CA ALA A 54 4.34 -6.75 5.97
C ALA A 54 5.32 -6.81 7.12
N GLY A 55 5.27 -5.83 8.01
CA GLY A 55 6.06 -5.78 9.25
C GLY A 55 6.20 -4.38 9.81
N THR A 56 6.52 -4.30 11.08
CA THR A 56 6.74 -3.05 11.82
C THR A 56 8.09 -3.08 12.52
N VAL A 57 8.91 -2.06 12.30
CA VAL A 57 10.15 -1.88 13.04
C VAL A 57 9.91 -0.97 14.23
N VAL A 58 10.43 -1.35 15.39
CA VAL A 58 10.45 -0.50 16.58
C VAL A 58 11.90 -0.34 17.03
N VAL A 59 12.33 0.90 17.16
CA VAL A 59 13.70 1.24 17.63
C VAL A 59 13.59 1.97 18.96
N THR A 60 14.30 1.51 19.97
CA THR A 60 14.55 2.24 21.22
C THR A 60 15.97 2.80 21.22
N LEU A 61 16.34 3.51 22.27
CA LEU A 61 17.68 4.10 22.37
C LEU A 61 18.81 3.03 22.43
N ASP A 62 18.48 1.80 22.79
CA ASP A 62 19.43 0.69 22.97
C ASP A 62 19.06 -0.58 22.20
N LYS A 63 17.78 -0.81 21.88
CA LYS A 63 17.28 -2.02 21.22
C LYS A 63 16.58 -1.69 19.90
N ALA A 64 16.38 -2.72 19.07
CA ALA A 64 15.55 -2.66 17.87
C ALA A 64 14.88 -4.00 17.62
N GLY A 65 13.63 -3.99 17.17
CA GLY A 65 12.88 -5.19 16.83
C GLY A 65 12.08 -5.01 15.56
N LEU A 66 11.84 -6.12 14.84
CA LEU A 66 10.94 -6.20 13.70
C LEU A 66 9.88 -7.25 14.00
N TRP A 67 8.64 -6.84 13.97
CA TRP A 67 7.45 -7.70 14.02
C TRP A 67 6.97 -7.99 12.60
N THR A 68 6.76 -9.27 12.28
CA THR A 68 6.21 -9.70 10.99
C THR A 68 5.43 -11.00 11.14
N ASP A 69 4.57 -11.30 10.18
CA ASP A 69 3.71 -12.49 10.20
C ASP A 69 4.39 -13.73 9.59
N SER A 70 3.69 -14.88 9.67
CA SER A 70 4.24 -16.20 9.31
C SER A 70 4.70 -16.33 7.85
N ARG A 71 4.20 -15.51 6.94
CA ARG A 71 4.61 -15.49 5.53
C ARG A 71 6.10 -15.17 5.37
N TYR A 72 6.68 -14.42 6.31
CA TYR A 72 8.01 -13.83 6.20
C TYR A 72 9.01 -14.31 7.26
N PHE A 73 8.67 -15.27 8.12
CA PHE A 73 9.57 -15.68 9.22
C PHE A 73 10.95 -16.15 8.74
N LEU A 74 10.99 -16.92 7.64
CA LEU A 74 12.24 -17.43 7.08
C LEU A 74 13.06 -16.29 6.48
N GLN A 75 12.46 -15.50 5.63
CA GLN A 75 13.08 -14.35 4.97
C GLN A 75 13.59 -13.32 5.96
N ALA A 76 12.78 -12.98 6.98
CA ALA A 76 13.19 -12.02 8.01
C ALA A 76 14.35 -12.55 8.86
N ALA A 77 14.37 -13.84 9.21
CA ALA A 77 15.46 -14.43 9.96
C ALA A 77 16.81 -14.29 9.23
N GLU A 78 16.81 -14.54 7.91
CA GLU A 78 18.00 -14.41 7.07
C GLU A 78 18.43 -12.95 6.89
N GLN A 79 17.48 -12.07 6.54
CA GLN A 79 17.77 -10.66 6.22
C GLN A 79 18.17 -9.84 7.45
N LEU A 80 17.67 -10.17 8.64
CA LEU A 80 18.00 -9.47 9.87
C LEU A 80 19.26 -9.99 10.57
N GLU A 81 19.83 -11.09 10.09
CA GLU A 81 21.04 -11.68 10.69
C GLU A 81 22.19 -10.67 10.75
N ASN A 82 22.78 -10.47 11.93
CA ASN A 82 23.89 -9.51 12.19
C ASN A 82 23.56 -8.02 11.95
N THR A 83 22.26 -7.64 11.95
CA THR A 83 21.84 -6.23 11.86
C THR A 83 21.63 -5.56 13.22
N GLY A 84 21.55 -6.35 14.29
CA GLY A 84 21.17 -5.87 15.62
C GLY A 84 19.68 -5.67 15.82
N ILE A 85 18.85 -6.07 14.84
CA ILE A 85 17.37 -6.06 14.93
C ILE A 85 16.90 -7.45 15.34
N THR A 86 16.14 -7.55 16.43
CA THR A 86 15.52 -8.80 16.88
C THR A 86 14.27 -9.09 16.06
N LEU A 87 14.14 -10.32 15.55
CA LEU A 87 12.91 -10.79 14.89
C LEU A 87 11.87 -11.20 15.94
N PHE A 88 10.69 -10.61 15.86
CA PHE A 88 9.49 -10.99 16.60
C PHE A 88 8.47 -11.61 15.64
N LYS A 89 8.19 -12.90 15.84
CA LYS A 89 7.27 -13.69 15.00
C LYS A 89 5.85 -13.50 15.49
N GLU A 90 5.10 -12.59 14.84
CA GLU A 90 3.72 -12.25 15.26
C GLU A 90 2.82 -13.47 15.39
N ARG A 91 1.88 -13.39 16.33
CA ARG A 91 0.85 -14.41 16.63
C ARG A 91 1.38 -15.74 17.20
N LEU A 92 2.67 -15.86 17.48
CA LEU A 92 3.15 -16.97 18.28
C LEU A 92 2.97 -16.64 19.78
N PRO A 93 2.58 -17.64 20.60
CA PRO A 93 2.26 -17.40 22.02
C PRO A 93 3.40 -16.77 22.84
N GLU A 94 4.65 -17.06 22.47
CA GLU A 94 5.84 -16.54 23.12
C GLU A 94 6.25 -15.15 22.66
N THR A 95 5.64 -14.63 21.60
CA THR A 95 6.01 -13.33 21.02
C THR A 95 5.19 -12.20 21.62
N PRO A 96 5.84 -11.26 22.34
CA PRO A 96 5.13 -10.12 22.88
C PRO A 96 4.65 -9.20 21.75
N SER A 97 3.48 -8.61 21.93
CA SER A 97 3.05 -7.48 21.10
C SER A 97 4.01 -6.29 21.24
N ILE A 98 3.98 -5.36 20.30
CA ILE A 98 4.78 -4.12 20.35
C ILE A 98 4.55 -3.40 21.69
N VAL A 99 3.30 -3.29 22.14
CA VAL A 99 2.96 -2.60 23.39
C VAL A 99 3.51 -3.34 24.63
N GLU A 100 3.40 -4.66 24.66
CA GLU A 100 3.95 -5.46 25.75
C GLU A 100 5.47 -5.33 25.81
N TRP A 101 6.14 -5.41 24.68
CA TRP A 101 7.59 -5.24 24.58
C TRP A 101 8.03 -3.84 25.01
N LEU A 102 7.36 -2.78 24.52
CA LEU A 102 7.65 -1.41 24.94
C LEU A 102 7.48 -1.23 26.45
N GLY A 103 6.41 -1.79 27.02
CA GLY A 103 6.19 -1.76 28.47
C GLY A 103 7.22 -2.53 29.31
N CYS A 104 8.02 -3.43 28.70
CA CYS A 104 9.14 -4.12 29.36
C CYS A 104 10.48 -3.37 29.20
N VAL A 105 10.62 -2.51 28.20
CA VAL A 105 11.93 -1.87 27.88
C VAL A 105 11.94 -0.36 28.09
N LEU A 106 10.78 0.26 28.30
CA LEU A 106 10.63 1.68 28.59
C LEU A 106 10.18 1.88 30.05
N ASN A 107 10.40 3.10 30.54
CA ASN A 107 9.93 3.52 31.85
C ASN A 107 8.58 4.30 31.74
N ALA A 108 7.91 4.50 32.86
CA ALA A 108 6.81 5.45 32.93
C ALA A 108 7.28 6.85 32.49
N GLU A 109 6.40 7.61 31.88
CA GLU A 109 6.61 8.95 31.31
C GLU A 109 7.55 8.98 30.05
N ASP A 110 8.01 7.82 29.57
CA ASP A 110 8.75 7.74 28.29
C ASP A 110 7.84 8.07 27.10
N ASN A 111 8.44 8.63 26.02
CA ASN A 111 7.74 9.03 24.81
C ASN A 111 8.04 8.10 23.66
N VAL A 112 7.00 7.55 23.04
CA VAL A 112 7.05 6.80 21.79
C VAL A 112 6.66 7.70 20.63
N GLY A 113 7.52 7.84 19.63
CA GLY A 113 7.25 8.62 18.43
C GLY A 113 6.66 7.78 17.30
N ILE A 114 5.74 8.35 16.55
CA ILE A 114 5.26 7.84 15.26
C ILE A 114 5.15 8.99 14.26
N ASP A 115 5.32 8.71 12.98
CA ASP A 115 4.93 9.63 11.92
C ASP A 115 3.41 9.54 11.67
N GLY A 116 2.69 10.60 11.96
CA GLY A 116 1.23 10.65 11.80
C GLY A 116 0.75 10.55 10.34
N TRP A 117 1.61 10.75 9.35
CA TRP A 117 1.25 10.63 7.95
C TRP A 117 1.19 9.17 7.47
N VAL A 118 1.96 8.27 8.07
CA VAL A 118 2.01 6.86 7.67
C VAL A 118 1.43 5.90 8.71
N ASN A 119 0.82 6.42 9.76
CA ASN A 119 0.10 5.64 10.76
C ASN A 119 -1.40 5.97 10.70
N SER A 120 -2.27 4.97 10.62
CA SER A 120 -3.71 5.20 10.58
C SER A 120 -4.24 5.75 11.91
N TYR A 121 -5.34 6.50 11.84
CA TYR A 121 -6.03 6.98 13.04
C TYR A 121 -6.42 5.83 13.98
N GLN A 122 -6.95 4.73 13.42
CA GLN A 122 -7.39 3.58 14.23
C GLN A 122 -6.23 2.94 15.00
N GLU A 123 -5.12 2.66 14.30
CA GLU A 123 -3.94 2.06 14.92
C GLU A 123 -3.31 3.01 15.94
N THR A 124 -3.18 4.29 15.59
CA THR A 124 -2.67 5.33 16.49
C THR A 124 -3.52 5.44 17.77
N SER A 125 -4.85 5.50 17.61
CA SER A 125 -5.77 5.59 18.77
C SER A 125 -5.72 4.34 19.65
N ASN A 126 -5.62 3.16 19.06
CA ASN A 126 -5.49 1.91 19.80
C ASN A 126 -4.15 1.85 20.53
N LEU A 127 -3.06 2.18 19.82
CA LEU A 127 -1.70 2.20 20.36
C LEU A 127 -1.62 3.17 21.56
N GLN A 128 -2.16 4.38 21.40
CA GLN A 128 -2.18 5.38 22.45
C GLN A 128 -2.88 4.86 23.72
N LYS A 129 -4.09 4.30 23.59
CA LYS A 129 -4.85 3.76 24.72
C LYS A 129 -4.10 2.64 25.45
N GLU A 130 -3.40 1.77 24.71
CA GLU A 130 -2.66 0.66 25.32
C GLU A 130 -1.36 1.12 25.99
N LEU A 131 -0.66 2.11 25.43
CA LEU A 131 0.52 2.71 26.03
C LEU A 131 0.19 3.53 27.29
N GLU A 132 -0.93 4.26 27.28
CA GLU A 132 -1.40 5.02 28.45
C GLU A 132 -1.63 4.14 29.68
N LYS A 133 -2.11 2.89 29.51
CA LYS A 133 -2.23 1.92 30.62
C LYS A 133 -0.87 1.59 31.27
N LYS A 134 0.22 1.82 30.54
CA LYS A 134 1.59 1.61 31.00
C LYS A 134 2.29 2.92 31.40
N GLN A 135 1.56 4.03 31.42
CA GLN A 135 2.05 5.38 31.68
C GLN A 135 3.14 5.82 30.65
N ILE A 136 3.05 5.34 29.41
CA ILE A 136 3.91 5.70 28.29
C ILE A 136 3.12 6.61 27.36
N HIS A 137 3.76 7.68 26.88
CA HIS A 137 3.13 8.66 26.00
C HIS A 137 3.36 8.32 24.53
N LEU A 138 2.35 8.58 23.68
CA LEU A 138 2.46 8.51 22.23
C LEU A 138 2.51 9.93 21.66
N THR A 139 3.49 10.21 20.80
CA THR A 139 3.71 11.54 20.20
C THR A 139 3.74 11.45 18.68
N LEU A 140 2.94 12.27 17.98
CA LEU A 140 3.11 12.49 16.55
C LEU A 140 4.37 13.29 16.32
N ALA A 141 5.41 12.65 15.80
CA ALA A 141 6.71 13.25 15.54
C ALA A 141 6.88 13.61 14.06
N PRO A 142 7.80 14.53 13.73
CA PRO A 142 8.18 14.76 12.33
C PRO A 142 8.75 13.48 11.71
N ASP A 143 8.57 13.33 10.39
CA ASP A 143 9.15 12.22 9.62
C ASP A 143 10.69 12.26 9.69
N PRO A 144 11.36 11.29 10.35
CA PRO A 144 12.80 11.26 10.47
C PRO A 144 13.52 11.02 9.13
N PHE A 145 12.84 10.37 8.18
CA PHE A 145 13.43 9.97 6.92
C PHE A 145 13.64 11.13 5.95
N ASN A 146 13.03 12.29 6.20
CA ASN A 146 13.35 13.52 5.48
C ASN A 146 14.78 14.02 5.76
N GLU A 147 15.31 13.76 6.97
CA GLU A 147 16.68 14.13 7.34
C GLU A 147 17.66 12.96 7.11
N LEU A 148 17.23 11.73 7.38
CA LEU A 148 18.12 10.56 7.47
C LEU A 148 18.30 9.83 6.15
N TRP A 149 17.30 9.80 5.30
CA TRP A 149 17.32 9.08 4.02
C TRP A 149 17.66 10.02 2.87
N THR A 150 18.96 10.33 2.72
CA THR A 150 19.47 11.35 1.78
C THR A 150 19.18 11.05 0.30
N ASP A 151 19.09 9.78 -0.06
CA ASP A 151 18.74 9.29 -1.40
C ASP A 151 17.29 8.77 -1.48
N ARG A 152 16.41 9.27 -0.60
CA ARG A 152 14.99 8.91 -0.59
C ARG A 152 14.36 9.15 -1.97
N PRO A 153 13.71 8.14 -2.57
CA PRO A 153 12.99 8.34 -3.81
C PRO A 153 12.01 9.51 -3.71
N ALA A 154 11.91 10.30 -4.77
CA ALA A 154 10.92 11.39 -4.82
C ALA A 154 9.49 10.83 -4.73
N LEU A 155 8.53 11.69 -4.38
CA LEU A 155 7.11 11.34 -4.50
C LEU A 155 6.79 10.90 -5.94
N PRO A 156 6.00 9.85 -6.13
CA PRO A 156 5.67 9.36 -7.47
C PRO A 156 4.99 10.46 -8.29
N ASN A 157 5.39 10.59 -9.54
CA ASN A 157 4.92 11.63 -10.45
C ASN A 157 4.53 11.06 -11.82
N ASN A 158 3.99 9.86 -11.84
CA ASN A 158 3.53 9.20 -13.05
C ASN A 158 2.25 9.85 -13.58
N LYS A 159 2.04 9.79 -14.90
CA LYS A 159 0.87 10.37 -15.54
C LYS A 159 -0.40 9.60 -15.17
N VAL A 160 -1.47 10.36 -14.99
CA VAL A 160 -2.83 9.86 -14.82
C VAL A 160 -3.51 9.83 -16.19
N PHE A 161 -4.36 8.83 -16.42
CA PHE A 161 -5.15 8.69 -17.63
C PHE A 161 -6.61 8.38 -17.33
N ILE A 162 -7.48 8.68 -18.28
CA ILE A 162 -8.94 8.47 -18.17
C ILE A 162 -9.23 6.98 -18.38
N HIS A 163 -9.96 6.41 -17.43
CA HIS A 163 -10.58 5.09 -17.57
C HIS A 163 -11.94 5.24 -18.24
N GLU A 164 -11.99 4.92 -19.52
CA GLU A 164 -13.16 5.21 -20.36
C GLU A 164 -14.45 4.57 -19.84
N LEU A 165 -15.56 5.26 -20.07
CA LEU A 165 -16.91 4.83 -19.64
C LEU A 165 -17.27 3.43 -20.15
N LYS A 166 -16.78 3.04 -21.34
CA LYS A 166 -17.00 1.69 -21.90
C LYS A 166 -16.42 0.55 -21.05
N TYR A 167 -15.50 0.86 -20.12
CA TYR A 167 -14.95 -0.09 -19.13
C TYR A 167 -15.55 0.13 -17.73
N ALA A 168 -15.79 1.39 -17.37
CA ALA A 168 -16.29 1.77 -16.05
C ALA A 168 -17.80 1.55 -15.88
N GLY A 169 -18.58 1.63 -16.95
CA GLY A 169 -20.04 1.44 -16.96
C GLY A 169 -20.86 2.53 -16.28
N LEU A 170 -20.25 3.32 -15.39
CA LEU A 170 -20.91 4.40 -14.65
C LEU A 170 -20.03 5.66 -14.67
N SER A 171 -20.66 6.81 -14.92
CA SER A 171 -19.92 8.08 -15.03
C SER A 171 -19.39 8.58 -13.67
N CYS A 172 -18.35 9.42 -13.71
CA CYS A 172 -17.83 10.11 -12.52
C CYS A 172 -18.92 10.90 -11.78
N LYS A 173 -19.77 11.63 -12.53
CA LYS A 173 -20.88 12.43 -11.96
C LYS A 173 -21.90 11.57 -11.22
N ASP A 174 -22.28 10.41 -11.80
CA ASP A 174 -23.24 9.49 -11.17
C ASP A 174 -22.66 8.89 -9.90
N LYS A 175 -21.37 8.49 -9.90
CA LYS A 175 -20.69 7.98 -8.72
C LYS A 175 -20.63 9.00 -7.60
N ILE A 176 -20.28 10.26 -7.91
CA ILE A 176 -20.27 11.37 -6.94
C ILE A 176 -21.68 11.64 -6.40
N THR A 177 -22.70 11.52 -7.23
CA THR A 177 -24.11 11.66 -6.79
C THR A 177 -24.47 10.59 -5.78
N GLN A 178 -24.15 9.32 -6.05
CA GLN A 178 -24.36 8.21 -5.09
C GLN A 178 -23.60 8.42 -3.77
N ILE A 179 -22.36 8.91 -3.85
CA ILE A 179 -21.56 9.22 -2.66
C ILE A 179 -22.21 10.34 -1.84
N ARG A 180 -22.68 11.40 -2.48
CA ARG A 180 -23.41 12.50 -1.82
C ARG A 180 -24.68 12.02 -1.11
N GLU A 181 -25.42 11.11 -1.71
CA GLU A 181 -26.58 10.49 -1.07
C GLU A 181 -26.18 9.69 0.17
N ALA A 182 -25.08 8.93 0.08
CA ALA A 182 -24.57 8.16 1.21
C ALA A 182 -24.09 9.04 2.37
N ILE A 183 -23.40 10.15 2.09
CA ILE A 183 -22.98 11.12 3.15
C ILE A 183 -24.20 11.74 3.82
N ARG A 184 -25.26 12.12 3.08
CA ARG A 184 -26.49 12.66 3.66
C ARG A 184 -27.17 11.67 4.61
N ARG A 185 -27.23 10.38 4.24
CA ARG A 185 -27.78 9.32 5.11
C ARG A 185 -27.01 9.22 6.44
N ASN A 186 -25.73 9.54 6.46
CA ASN A 186 -24.90 9.61 7.68
C ASN A 186 -24.94 10.99 8.37
N SER A 187 -25.83 11.88 7.92
CA SER A 187 -25.90 13.27 8.41
C SER A 187 -24.57 14.01 8.36
N CYS A 188 -23.72 13.69 7.38
CA CYS A 188 -22.45 14.34 7.12
C CYS A 188 -22.60 15.39 6.01
N THR A 189 -21.76 16.43 6.06
CA THR A 189 -21.69 17.50 5.05
C THR A 189 -20.58 17.26 4.02
N GLY A 190 -19.69 16.30 4.28
CA GLY A 190 -18.61 15.91 3.38
C GLY A 190 -18.00 14.58 3.74
N ILE A 191 -17.18 14.07 2.83
CA ILE A 191 -16.32 12.89 2.99
C ILE A 191 -14.94 13.19 2.44
N LEU A 192 -13.90 12.77 3.14
CA LEU A 192 -12.55 12.67 2.59
C LEU A 192 -12.24 11.23 2.25
N ILE A 193 -11.97 10.97 0.99
CA ILE A 193 -11.55 9.68 0.46
C ILE A 193 -10.03 9.68 0.37
N SER A 194 -9.37 8.79 1.11
CA SER A 194 -7.92 8.63 1.12
C SER A 194 -7.44 7.35 0.43
N ALA A 195 -8.26 6.31 0.36
CA ALA A 195 -7.90 5.08 -0.32
C ALA A 195 -7.75 5.33 -1.83
N LEU A 196 -6.57 5.02 -2.38
CA LEU A 196 -6.21 5.39 -3.76
C LEU A 196 -7.11 4.72 -4.81
N ASP A 197 -7.50 3.48 -4.56
CA ASP A 197 -8.41 2.72 -5.42
C ASP A 197 -9.84 3.26 -5.40
N GLU A 198 -10.29 3.81 -4.26
CA GLU A 198 -11.58 4.49 -4.15
C GLU A 198 -11.58 5.83 -4.92
N VAL A 199 -10.48 6.60 -4.83
CA VAL A 199 -10.31 7.83 -5.61
C VAL A 199 -10.30 7.51 -7.10
N ALA A 200 -9.49 6.52 -7.52
CA ALA A 200 -9.37 6.10 -8.91
C ALA A 200 -10.70 5.60 -9.49
N TRP A 201 -11.45 4.79 -8.72
CA TRP A 201 -12.77 4.31 -9.11
C TRP A 201 -13.79 5.46 -9.21
N THR A 202 -13.85 6.33 -8.22
CA THR A 202 -14.82 7.45 -8.18
C THR A 202 -14.65 8.38 -9.36
N LEU A 203 -13.41 8.73 -9.70
CA LEU A 203 -13.10 9.68 -10.76
C LEU A 203 -12.97 9.04 -12.14
N ASN A 204 -13.09 7.72 -12.29
CA ASN A 204 -12.76 7.01 -13.53
C ASN A 204 -11.37 7.39 -14.06
N LEU A 205 -10.38 7.45 -13.18
CA LEU A 205 -8.99 7.74 -13.50
C LEU A 205 -8.10 6.56 -13.09
N ARG A 206 -7.00 6.38 -13.78
CA ARG A 206 -5.98 5.40 -13.43
C ARG A 206 -4.60 6.05 -13.50
N GLY A 207 -3.65 5.48 -12.77
CA GLY A 207 -2.24 5.89 -12.77
C GLY A 207 -1.33 4.70 -12.56
N SER A 208 -0.06 4.95 -12.26
CA SER A 208 0.95 3.91 -12.03
C SER A 208 1.92 4.31 -10.92
N ASP A 209 1.43 4.99 -9.89
CA ASP A 209 2.27 5.42 -8.77
C ASP A 209 2.63 4.27 -7.83
N VAL A 210 1.81 3.23 -7.80
CA VAL A 210 1.99 2.03 -6.99
C VAL A 210 2.27 0.85 -7.92
N HIS A 211 3.28 0.08 -7.59
CA HIS A 211 3.62 -1.12 -8.35
C HIS A 211 2.45 -2.09 -8.41
N CYS A 212 2.19 -2.67 -9.56
CA CYS A 212 1.09 -3.61 -9.83
C CYS A 212 -0.33 -3.08 -9.62
N ASN A 213 -0.50 -1.84 -9.17
CA ASN A 213 -1.81 -1.28 -8.85
C ASN A 213 -2.05 0.01 -9.68
N PRO A 214 -3.09 0.07 -10.54
CA PRO A 214 -3.31 1.19 -11.45
C PRO A 214 -3.93 2.40 -10.75
N VAL A 215 -3.32 2.87 -9.68
CA VAL A 215 -3.75 3.99 -8.85
C VAL A 215 -2.74 5.13 -8.84
N PHE A 216 -3.11 6.26 -8.28
CA PHE A 216 -2.26 7.46 -8.18
C PHE A 216 -2.44 8.13 -6.83
N VAL A 217 -1.35 8.64 -6.27
CA VAL A 217 -1.30 9.33 -4.97
C VAL A 217 -2.13 10.60 -5.01
N SER A 218 -3.20 10.63 -4.22
CA SER A 218 -4.16 11.74 -4.17
C SER A 218 -5.13 11.59 -3.00
N TYR A 219 -5.80 12.70 -2.64
CA TYR A 219 -7.01 12.70 -1.80
C TYR A 219 -8.17 13.27 -2.59
N LEU A 220 -9.39 12.84 -2.26
CA LEU A 220 -10.61 13.39 -2.85
C LEU A 220 -11.57 13.83 -1.75
N LEU A 221 -11.81 15.14 -1.65
CA LEU A 221 -12.80 15.72 -0.75
C LEU A 221 -14.09 15.97 -1.54
N ILE A 222 -15.17 15.31 -1.15
CA ILE A 222 -16.51 15.51 -1.72
C ILE A 222 -17.39 16.14 -0.65
N THR A 223 -17.98 17.27 -0.97
CA THR A 223 -19.00 17.94 -0.15
C THR A 223 -20.35 17.92 -0.86
N GLU A 224 -21.36 18.43 -0.23
CA GLU A 224 -22.68 18.58 -0.86
C GLU A 224 -22.61 19.39 -2.18
N TYR A 225 -21.74 20.39 -2.24
CA TYR A 225 -21.71 21.38 -3.35
C TYR A 225 -20.43 21.32 -4.19
N SER A 226 -19.41 20.60 -3.77
CA SER A 226 -18.12 20.60 -4.48
C SER A 226 -17.41 19.26 -4.38
N SER A 227 -16.52 19.02 -5.32
CA SER A 227 -15.56 17.91 -5.29
C SER A 227 -14.18 18.45 -5.59
N THR A 228 -13.19 18.10 -4.77
CA THR A 228 -11.81 18.62 -4.88
C THR A 228 -10.82 17.47 -4.84
N LEU A 229 -10.04 17.33 -5.91
CA LEU A 229 -8.95 16.40 -6.03
C LEU A 229 -7.64 17.06 -5.59
N TYR A 230 -6.96 16.49 -4.59
CA TYR A 230 -5.63 16.90 -4.15
C TYR A 230 -4.60 15.98 -4.77
N ILE A 231 -3.80 16.52 -5.68
CA ILE A 231 -2.86 15.74 -6.50
C ILE A 231 -1.63 16.57 -6.85
N ILE A 232 -0.52 15.89 -7.18
CA ILE A 232 0.64 16.55 -7.78
C ILE A 232 0.27 16.94 -9.22
N GLU A 233 0.22 18.23 -9.52
CA GLU A 233 -0.35 18.76 -10.76
C GLU A 233 0.34 18.23 -12.01
N ASN A 234 1.65 18.00 -11.96
CA ASN A 234 2.42 17.45 -13.08
C ASN A 234 1.96 16.07 -13.57
N LYS A 235 1.12 15.36 -12.81
CA LYS A 235 0.51 14.09 -13.22
C LYS A 235 -0.59 14.26 -14.27
N LEU A 236 -1.19 15.44 -14.32
CA LEU A 236 -2.35 15.73 -15.16
C LEU A 236 -1.91 16.22 -16.54
N SER A 237 -2.33 15.51 -17.59
CA SER A 237 -2.30 16.02 -18.96
C SER A 237 -3.42 17.04 -19.17
N ASP A 238 -3.37 17.79 -20.26
CA ASP A 238 -4.45 18.74 -20.59
C ASP A 238 -5.77 18.01 -20.79
N GLU A 239 -5.79 16.85 -21.44
CA GLU A 239 -6.95 15.99 -21.58
C GLU A 239 -7.58 15.60 -20.24
N VAL A 240 -6.76 15.24 -19.24
CA VAL A 240 -7.27 14.88 -17.89
C VAL A 240 -7.76 16.12 -17.15
N LYS A 241 -7.14 17.29 -17.34
CA LYS A 241 -7.61 18.56 -16.77
C LYS A 241 -8.97 18.97 -17.35
N ASP A 242 -9.15 18.83 -18.66
CA ASP A 242 -10.41 19.10 -19.32
C ASP A 242 -11.49 18.13 -18.82
N TYR A 243 -11.20 16.84 -18.74
CA TYR A 243 -12.10 15.84 -18.17
C TYR A 243 -12.53 16.17 -16.73
N LEU A 244 -11.58 16.57 -15.86
CA LEU A 244 -11.88 16.98 -14.48
C LEU A 244 -12.78 18.22 -14.45
N THR A 245 -12.51 19.19 -15.30
CA THR A 245 -13.32 20.43 -15.44
C THR A 245 -14.73 20.14 -15.90
N GLU A 246 -14.91 19.30 -16.92
CA GLU A 246 -16.23 18.84 -17.40
C GLU A 246 -17.03 18.09 -16.34
N ASN A 247 -16.34 17.38 -15.43
CA ASN A 247 -16.95 16.68 -14.30
C ASN A 247 -17.05 17.55 -13.02
N GLU A 248 -16.77 18.84 -13.10
CA GLU A 248 -16.85 19.80 -11.99
C GLU A 248 -15.95 19.45 -10.81
N ILE A 249 -14.78 18.84 -11.09
CA ILE A 249 -13.77 18.49 -10.10
C ILE A 249 -12.72 19.59 -10.03
N LYS A 250 -12.60 20.24 -8.87
CA LYS A 250 -11.54 21.21 -8.59
C LYS A 250 -10.22 20.45 -8.35
N VAL A 251 -9.11 21.02 -8.82
CA VAL A 251 -7.77 20.48 -8.57
C VAL A 251 -7.03 21.39 -7.60
N ARG A 252 -6.40 20.78 -6.59
CA ARG A 252 -5.54 21.46 -5.61
C ARG A 252 -4.21 20.70 -5.46
N PRO A 253 -3.11 21.39 -5.11
CA PRO A 253 -1.85 20.71 -4.81
C PRO A 253 -2.00 19.69 -3.67
N TYR A 254 -1.42 18.51 -3.82
CA TYR A 254 -1.47 17.42 -2.84
C TYR A 254 -1.09 17.88 -1.42
N SER A 255 -0.07 18.73 -1.30
CA SER A 255 0.44 19.24 -0.03
C SER A 255 -0.50 20.20 0.71
N THR A 256 -1.59 20.66 0.07
CA THR A 256 -2.51 21.62 0.71
C THR A 256 -3.63 20.97 1.51
N ILE A 257 -3.74 19.64 1.47
CA ILE A 257 -4.83 18.90 2.13
C ILE A 257 -4.95 19.21 3.62
N GLU A 258 -3.83 19.23 4.34
CA GLU A 258 -3.81 19.51 5.78
C GLU A 258 -4.36 20.90 6.09
N LYS A 259 -3.94 21.92 5.32
CA LYS A 259 -4.42 23.28 5.48
C LYS A 259 -5.92 23.38 5.21
N ASP A 260 -6.37 22.83 4.09
CA ASP A 260 -7.77 22.95 3.67
C ASP A 260 -8.70 22.21 4.64
N LEU A 261 -8.24 21.12 5.26
CA LEU A 261 -9.00 20.42 6.30
C LEU A 261 -9.08 21.21 7.61
N LYS A 262 -8.03 21.91 7.99
CA LYS A 262 -8.08 22.82 9.14
C LYS A 262 -9.09 23.96 8.93
N ASP A 263 -9.29 24.39 7.70
CA ASP A 263 -10.25 25.45 7.35
C ASP A 263 -11.67 24.89 7.06
N PHE A 264 -11.84 23.57 6.96
CA PHE A 264 -13.13 22.95 6.68
C PHE A 264 -14.04 23.02 7.92
N THR A 265 -15.31 23.34 7.70
CA THR A 265 -16.33 23.39 8.74
C THR A 265 -17.50 22.47 8.38
N GLY A 266 -18.08 21.82 9.37
CA GLY A 266 -19.21 20.89 9.19
C GLY A 266 -18.97 19.52 9.80
N LYS A 267 -19.71 18.50 9.37
CA LYS A 267 -19.52 17.12 9.79
C LYS A 267 -18.88 16.31 8.66
N LEU A 268 -17.65 15.86 8.88
CA LEU A 268 -16.85 15.16 7.89
C LEU A 268 -16.82 13.65 8.19
N LEU A 269 -17.17 12.83 7.19
CA LEU A 269 -17.01 11.39 7.26
C LEU A 269 -15.57 11.02 6.88
N LEU A 270 -14.91 10.26 7.75
CA LEU A 270 -13.57 9.74 7.55
C LEU A 270 -13.55 8.22 7.77
N SER A 271 -12.77 7.50 6.98
CA SER A 271 -12.46 6.10 7.26
C SER A 271 -11.55 6.00 8.49
N ALA A 272 -11.67 4.93 9.25
CA ALA A 272 -10.75 4.62 10.36
C ALA A 272 -9.29 4.43 9.90
N ASN A 273 -9.08 4.10 8.62
CA ASN A 273 -7.76 3.95 8.00
C ASN A 273 -7.16 5.29 7.52
N ILE A 274 -7.86 6.42 7.70
CA ILE A 274 -7.24 7.74 7.43
C ILE A 274 -5.99 7.90 8.29
N ASN A 275 -4.94 8.52 7.75
CA ASN A 275 -3.74 8.76 8.56
C ASN A 275 -4.00 9.76 9.71
N ALA A 276 -3.26 9.60 10.80
CA ALA A 276 -3.47 10.35 12.03
C ALA A 276 -3.25 11.87 11.87
N ALA A 277 -2.33 12.29 10.99
CA ALA A 277 -2.07 13.71 10.73
C ALA A 277 -3.27 14.38 10.05
N VAL A 278 -3.83 13.75 9.04
CA VAL A 278 -5.03 14.23 8.32
C VAL A 278 -6.25 14.22 9.24
N HIS A 279 -6.42 13.18 10.07
CA HIS A 279 -7.47 13.15 11.09
C HIS A 279 -7.35 14.33 12.06
N ALA A 280 -6.16 14.55 12.61
CA ALA A 280 -5.91 15.68 13.52
C ALA A 280 -6.19 17.05 12.88
N ALA A 281 -5.82 17.22 11.61
CA ALA A 281 -6.13 18.44 10.87
C ALA A 281 -7.64 18.65 10.70
N ALA A 282 -8.38 17.59 10.37
CA ALA A 282 -9.84 17.65 10.21
C ALA A 282 -10.58 17.97 11.51
N CYS A 283 -10.05 17.54 12.66
CA CYS A 283 -10.64 17.83 13.98
C CYS A 283 -10.54 19.31 14.40
N ALA A 284 -9.80 20.16 13.68
CA ALA A 284 -9.58 21.56 14.10
C ALA A 284 -10.89 22.36 14.17
N HIS A 285 -11.75 22.24 13.17
CA HIS A 285 -13.02 22.99 13.09
C HIS A 285 -14.22 22.14 12.61
N SER A 286 -14.07 20.82 12.52
CA SER A 286 -15.11 19.90 12.03
C SER A 286 -15.52 18.89 13.08
N LEU A 287 -16.77 18.48 13.02
CA LEU A 287 -17.23 17.25 13.68
C LEU A 287 -16.81 16.05 12.82
N ILE A 288 -16.25 15.03 13.43
CA ILE A 288 -15.79 13.84 12.71
C ILE A 288 -16.74 12.66 12.95
N GLU A 289 -17.16 12.02 11.86
CA GLU A 289 -17.82 10.72 11.85
C GLU A 289 -16.84 9.67 11.35
N ILE A 290 -16.46 8.72 12.18
CA ILE A 290 -15.63 7.58 11.77
C ILE A 290 -16.54 6.43 11.37
N ALA A 291 -16.54 6.11 10.06
CA ALA A 291 -17.33 5.00 9.52
C ALA A 291 -16.64 4.43 8.26
N PRO A 292 -16.99 3.19 7.85
CA PRO A 292 -16.53 2.66 6.57
C PRO A 292 -16.91 3.59 5.41
N SER A 293 -15.97 3.76 4.47
CA SER A 293 -16.25 4.55 3.26
C SER A 293 -17.41 3.95 2.47
N PRO A 294 -18.44 4.74 2.10
CA PRO A 294 -19.49 4.24 1.24
C PRO A 294 -18.98 3.80 -0.15
N VAL A 295 -17.85 4.37 -0.59
CA VAL A 295 -17.23 4.01 -1.87
C VAL A 295 -16.77 2.56 -1.88
N LEU A 296 -16.32 2.03 -0.73
CA LEU A 296 -15.94 0.63 -0.58
C LEU A 296 -17.08 -0.30 -1.04
N PHE A 297 -18.29 -0.04 -0.58
CA PHE A 297 -19.47 -0.84 -0.92
C PHE A 297 -19.94 -0.60 -2.35
N LEU A 298 -19.97 0.65 -2.80
CA LEU A 298 -20.35 1.01 -4.18
C LEU A 298 -19.43 0.35 -5.21
N LYS A 299 -18.11 0.33 -4.94
CA LYS A 299 -17.11 -0.33 -5.79
C LYS A 299 -17.18 -1.86 -5.70
N ALA A 300 -17.53 -2.41 -4.54
CA ALA A 300 -17.62 -3.86 -4.35
C ALA A 300 -18.74 -4.47 -5.18
N ILE A 301 -19.87 -3.76 -5.37
CA ILE A 301 -21.00 -4.21 -6.18
C ILE A 301 -20.76 -3.78 -7.62
N LYS A 302 -20.32 -4.71 -8.46
CA LYS A 302 -19.98 -4.45 -9.86
C LYS A 302 -21.24 -4.24 -10.70
N ASN A 303 -21.21 -3.24 -11.60
CA ASN A 303 -22.21 -3.07 -12.63
C ASN A 303 -22.04 -4.10 -13.77
N GLU A 304 -23.02 -4.21 -14.67
CA GLU A 304 -23.00 -5.18 -15.78
C GLU A 304 -21.77 -5.02 -16.69
N THR A 305 -21.34 -3.80 -16.97
CA THR A 305 -20.16 -3.51 -17.79
C THR A 305 -18.88 -4.01 -17.13
N GLU A 306 -18.72 -3.79 -15.82
CA GLU A 306 -17.59 -4.30 -15.04
C GLU A 306 -17.60 -5.83 -14.98
N ILE A 307 -18.77 -6.47 -14.78
CA ILE A 307 -18.90 -7.95 -14.76
C ILE A 307 -18.49 -8.53 -16.11
N GLU A 308 -19.00 -8.00 -17.21
CA GLU A 308 -18.60 -8.43 -18.55
C GLU A 308 -17.11 -8.18 -18.83
N GLY A 309 -16.56 -7.09 -18.30
CA GLY A 309 -15.13 -6.78 -18.33
C GLY A 309 -14.31 -7.89 -17.68
N PHE A 310 -14.68 -8.30 -16.46
CA PHE A 310 -14.02 -9.42 -15.78
C PHE A 310 -14.09 -10.72 -16.58
N HIS A 311 -15.24 -11.07 -17.15
CA HIS A 311 -15.36 -12.25 -18.02
C HIS A 311 -14.40 -12.19 -19.21
N ARG A 312 -14.30 -11.04 -19.88
CA ARG A 312 -13.37 -10.84 -20.99
C ARG A 312 -11.90 -10.91 -20.55
N ALA A 313 -11.57 -10.26 -19.43
CA ALA A 313 -10.22 -10.28 -18.87
C ALA A 313 -9.78 -11.70 -18.51
N MET A 314 -10.61 -12.45 -17.77
CA MET A 314 -10.33 -13.85 -17.40
C MET A 314 -10.17 -14.75 -18.61
N LYS A 315 -10.95 -14.55 -19.67
CA LYS A 315 -10.82 -15.33 -20.92
C LYS A 315 -9.48 -15.04 -21.61
N ARG A 316 -9.05 -13.77 -21.70
CA ARG A 316 -7.77 -13.37 -22.30
C ARG A 316 -6.59 -13.91 -21.50
N ASP A 317 -6.63 -13.74 -20.19
CA ASP A 317 -5.57 -14.23 -19.30
C ASP A 317 -5.49 -15.76 -19.29
N GLY A 318 -6.66 -16.43 -19.33
CA GLY A 318 -6.72 -17.89 -19.51
C GLY A 318 -6.06 -18.37 -20.80
N VAL A 319 -6.19 -17.62 -21.91
CA VAL A 319 -5.49 -17.91 -23.17
C VAL A 319 -3.98 -17.75 -23.01
N ALA A 320 -3.53 -16.67 -22.34
CA ALA A 320 -2.10 -16.46 -22.05
C ALA A 320 -1.54 -17.60 -21.19
N MET A 321 -2.27 -17.99 -20.13
CA MET A 321 -1.90 -19.08 -19.24
C MET A 321 -1.82 -20.43 -19.96
N VAL A 322 -2.78 -20.76 -20.81
CA VAL A 322 -2.75 -22.01 -21.59
C VAL A 322 -1.56 -22.05 -22.55
N LYS A 323 -1.27 -20.95 -23.24
CA LYS A 323 -0.09 -20.82 -24.10
C LYS A 323 1.20 -20.99 -23.28
N PHE A 324 1.29 -20.37 -22.13
CA PHE A 324 2.41 -20.48 -21.22
C PHE A 324 2.60 -21.93 -20.72
N LEU A 325 1.58 -22.59 -20.21
CA LEU A 325 1.67 -23.97 -19.70
C LEU A 325 2.07 -24.95 -20.79
N ARG A 326 1.56 -24.76 -22.02
CA ARG A 326 1.98 -25.56 -23.18
C ARG A 326 3.46 -25.36 -23.50
N TRP A 327 3.94 -24.12 -23.48
CA TRP A 327 5.34 -23.78 -23.69
C TRP A 327 6.22 -24.34 -22.58
N LEU A 328 5.84 -24.13 -21.31
CA LEU A 328 6.56 -24.58 -20.12
C LEU A 328 6.84 -26.09 -20.15
N LYS A 329 5.83 -26.90 -20.51
CA LYS A 329 5.96 -28.36 -20.60
C LYS A 329 7.09 -28.80 -21.57
N ALA A 330 7.29 -28.08 -22.66
CA ALA A 330 8.36 -28.35 -23.60
C ALA A 330 9.69 -27.74 -23.14
N ALA A 331 9.66 -26.53 -22.61
CA ALA A 331 10.85 -25.77 -22.23
C ALA A 331 11.60 -26.39 -21.05
N VAL A 332 10.90 -26.87 -20.03
CA VAL A 332 11.51 -27.51 -18.85
C VAL A 332 12.36 -28.75 -19.22
N SER A 333 12.00 -29.45 -20.29
CA SER A 333 12.79 -30.58 -20.77
C SER A 333 14.17 -30.19 -21.32
N THR A 334 14.41 -28.92 -21.59
CA THR A 334 15.72 -28.40 -22.05
C THR A 334 16.65 -28.03 -20.88
N GLU A 335 16.15 -27.98 -19.65
CA GLU A 335 16.85 -27.58 -18.42
C GLU A 335 17.51 -26.18 -18.49
N ASN A 336 17.01 -25.29 -19.39
CA ASN A 336 17.53 -23.93 -19.56
C ASN A 336 16.68 -22.86 -18.86
N GLU A 337 15.50 -23.26 -18.34
CA GLU A 337 14.57 -22.32 -17.71
C GLU A 337 14.81 -22.24 -16.20
N THR A 338 14.59 -21.03 -15.65
CA THR A 338 14.68 -20.74 -14.22
C THR A 338 13.37 -20.11 -13.74
N GLU A 339 13.20 -19.93 -12.43
CA GLU A 339 12.03 -19.27 -11.85
C GLU A 339 11.84 -17.85 -12.44
N ILE A 340 12.92 -17.07 -12.58
CA ILE A 340 12.89 -15.74 -13.19
C ILE A 340 12.58 -15.81 -14.70
N SER A 341 13.13 -16.80 -15.42
CA SER A 341 12.92 -16.87 -16.87
C SER A 341 11.48 -17.22 -17.22
N ILE A 342 10.84 -18.08 -16.44
CA ILE A 342 9.43 -18.45 -16.67
C ILE A 342 8.47 -17.32 -16.31
N ASP A 343 8.77 -16.51 -15.27
CA ASP A 343 8.01 -15.30 -14.97
C ASP A 343 8.04 -14.33 -16.16
N LYS A 344 9.23 -14.01 -16.67
CA LYS A 344 9.40 -13.16 -17.86
C LYS A 344 8.59 -13.72 -19.05
N LYS A 345 8.60 -15.04 -19.24
CA LYS A 345 7.86 -15.67 -20.34
C LYS A 345 6.35 -15.55 -20.17
N LEU A 346 5.84 -15.71 -18.97
CA LEU A 346 4.43 -15.52 -18.68
C LEU A 346 4.00 -14.05 -18.91
N TYR A 347 4.84 -13.10 -18.48
CA TYR A 347 4.63 -11.68 -18.78
C TYR A 347 4.51 -11.43 -20.29
N GLU A 348 5.39 -12.01 -21.13
CA GLU A 348 5.33 -11.86 -22.59
C GLU A 348 3.99 -12.36 -23.17
N PHE A 349 3.49 -13.52 -22.72
CA PHE A 349 2.21 -14.06 -23.18
C PHE A 349 1.03 -13.16 -22.77
N ARG A 350 1.07 -12.55 -21.59
CA ARG A 350 0.08 -11.59 -21.10
C ARG A 350 0.16 -10.26 -21.84
N ALA A 351 1.38 -9.74 -22.03
CA ALA A 351 1.61 -8.49 -22.76
C ALA A 351 1.14 -8.56 -24.22
N GLY A 352 1.14 -9.75 -24.81
CA GLY A 352 0.58 -9.98 -26.14
C GLY A 352 -0.97 -10.02 -26.18
N GLN A 353 -1.67 -9.89 -25.06
CA GLN A 353 -3.12 -9.84 -25.04
C GLN A 353 -3.66 -8.40 -25.18
N PRO A 354 -4.82 -8.21 -25.82
CA PRO A 354 -5.46 -6.89 -25.90
C PRO A 354 -5.77 -6.32 -24.51
N HIS A 355 -5.65 -5.01 -24.35
CA HIS A 355 -5.95 -4.25 -23.13
C HIS A 355 -5.05 -4.57 -21.92
N PHE A 356 -3.92 -5.24 -22.11
CA PHE A 356 -2.96 -5.48 -21.06
C PHE A 356 -2.39 -4.16 -20.53
N ASN A 357 -2.37 -4.00 -19.20
CA ASN A 357 -1.95 -2.79 -18.50
C ASN A 357 -0.97 -3.10 -17.34
N GLY A 358 -0.22 -4.19 -17.42
CA GLY A 358 0.74 -4.62 -16.42
C GLY A 358 0.33 -5.89 -15.67
N ILE A 359 1.16 -6.31 -14.73
CA ILE A 359 0.85 -7.41 -13.80
C ILE A 359 0.00 -6.89 -12.62
N SER A 360 -0.80 -7.76 -12.01
CA SER A 360 -1.63 -7.40 -10.84
C SER A 360 -0.90 -7.58 -9.50
N PHE A 361 0.13 -8.40 -9.47
CA PHE A 361 1.09 -8.61 -8.38
C PHE A 361 2.35 -9.28 -8.93
N ASP A 362 3.44 -9.24 -8.18
CA ASP A 362 4.68 -9.92 -8.57
C ASP A 362 4.48 -11.42 -8.59
N THR A 363 4.88 -12.05 -9.70
CA THR A 363 4.65 -13.49 -9.91
C THR A 363 5.37 -14.32 -8.85
N ILE A 364 4.65 -15.20 -8.19
CA ILE A 364 5.21 -16.23 -7.33
C ILE A 364 5.49 -17.45 -8.21
N ALA A 365 6.76 -17.73 -8.49
CA ALA A 365 7.21 -18.88 -9.26
C ALA A 365 8.15 -19.71 -8.38
N GLY A 366 7.57 -20.49 -7.45
CA GLY A 366 8.33 -21.25 -6.47
C GLY A 366 8.51 -22.71 -6.87
N TYR A 367 9.73 -23.11 -7.24
CA TYR A 367 10.05 -24.49 -7.58
C TYR A 367 10.56 -25.27 -6.36
N LYS A 368 10.03 -26.48 -6.15
CA LYS A 368 10.39 -27.39 -5.03
C LYS A 368 10.29 -26.68 -3.68
N ALA A 369 11.42 -26.50 -2.98
CA ALA A 369 11.48 -25.89 -1.64
C ALA A 369 10.97 -24.44 -1.63
N HIS A 370 11.18 -23.66 -2.69
CA HIS A 370 10.69 -22.29 -2.80
C HIS A 370 9.16 -22.20 -2.84
N GLY A 371 8.47 -23.23 -3.36
CA GLY A 371 7.00 -23.32 -3.33
C GLY A 371 6.41 -23.45 -1.92
N ALA A 372 7.22 -23.73 -0.90
CA ALA A 372 6.79 -23.73 0.51
C ALA A 372 6.90 -22.34 1.18
N ILE A 373 7.52 -21.35 0.50
CA ILE A 373 7.65 -19.99 1.00
C ILE A 373 6.48 -19.18 0.45
N VAL A 374 5.58 -18.80 1.35
CA VAL A 374 4.41 -17.96 0.99
C VAL A 374 4.91 -16.60 0.52
N HIS A 375 4.36 -16.07 -0.58
CA HIS A 375 4.81 -14.82 -1.21
C HIS A 375 6.30 -14.84 -1.62
N TYR A 376 6.80 -16.01 -2.07
CA TYR A 376 8.15 -16.12 -2.61
C TYR A 376 8.31 -15.25 -3.86
N GLU A 377 9.38 -14.49 -3.91
CA GLU A 377 9.82 -13.74 -5.08
C GLU A 377 11.25 -14.16 -5.44
N ALA A 378 11.44 -14.68 -6.63
CA ALA A 378 12.76 -15.08 -7.11
C ALA A 378 13.63 -13.85 -7.35
N THR A 379 14.83 -13.85 -6.77
CA THR A 379 15.87 -12.84 -7.01
C THR A 379 17.04 -13.46 -7.76
N PRO A 380 17.95 -12.65 -8.35
CA PRO A 380 19.14 -13.22 -9.00
C PRO A 380 19.97 -14.14 -8.09
N GLU A 381 19.92 -13.94 -6.77
CA GLU A 381 20.63 -14.73 -5.77
C GLU A 381 19.92 -16.03 -5.41
N THR A 382 18.59 -16.07 -5.51
CA THR A 382 17.75 -17.22 -5.15
C THR A 382 17.26 -18.02 -6.34
N ASP A 383 17.39 -17.47 -7.55
CA ASP A 383 16.93 -18.09 -8.81
C ASP A 383 17.52 -19.48 -9.05
N ILE A 384 16.68 -20.46 -9.25
CA ILE A 384 17.11 -21.85 -9.48
C ILE A 384 16.60 -22.40 -10.82
N PRO A 385 17.38 -23.31 -11.47
CA PRO A 385 16.94 -23.94 -12.70
C PRO A 385 15.81 -24.95 -12.46
N LEU A 386 14.84 -24.95 -13.37
CA LEU A 386 13.74 -25.92 -13.41
C LEU A 386 14.19 -27.22 -14.07
N LYS A 387 13.71 -28.34 -13.54
CA LYS A 387 13.90 -29.67 -14.12
C LYS A 387 12.53 -30.35 -14.36
N PRO A 388 12.44 -31.36 -15.27
CA PRO A 388 11.20 -32.04 -15.54
C PRO A 388 10.81 -33.03 -14.41
N GLU A 389 10.93 -32.60 -13.18
CA GLU A 389 10.62 -33.32 -11.94
C GLU A 389 10.22 -32.35 -10.82
N GLY A 390 9.48 -32.82 -9.84
CA GLY A 390 9.06 -32.00 -8.68
C GLY A 390 7.82 -31.19 -8.97
N MET A 391 7.60 -30.18 -8.16
CA MET A 391 6.40 -29.33 -8.16
C MET A 391 6.80 -27.87 -8.34
N LEU A 392 6.09 -27.15 -9.19
CA LEU A 392 6.19 -25.70 -9.35
C LEU A 392 4.89 -25.06 -8.85
N LEU A 393 4.97 -24.18 -7.87
CA LEU A 393 3.86 -23.29 -7.53
C LEU A 393 4.00 -22.03 -8.40
N LEU A 394 2.98 -21.75 -9.20
CA LEU A 394 2.91 -20.55 -10.03
C LEU A 394 1.65 -19.79 -9.70
N ASP A 395 1.81 -18.62 -9.06
CA ASP A 395 0.74 -17.68 -8.74
C ASP A 395 1.02 -16.33 -9.40
N SER A 396 0.06 -15.82 -10.15
CA SER A 396 0.30 -14.68 -11.03
C SER A 396 -1.00 -14.06 -11.52
N GLY A 397 -0.94 -12.79 -11.91
CA GLY A 397 -2.12 -12.12 -12.44
C GLY A 397 -1.76 -10.94 -13.35
N ALA A 398 -2.78 -10.35 -13.95
CA ALA A 398 -2.65 -9.20 -14.84
C ALA A 398 -3.71 -8.14 -14.60
N GLN A 399 -3.33 -6.90 -14.83
CA GLN A 399 -4.24 -5.77 -15.01
C GLN A 399 -4.60 -5.67 -16.49
N TYR A 400 -5.89 -5.65 -16.77
CA TYR A 400 -6.44 -5.26 -18.07
C TYR A 400 -7.28 -4.00 -17.90
N LEU A 401 -7.50 -3.23 -18.96
CA LEU A 401 -8.35 -2.03 -18.88
C LEU A 401 -9.78 -2.33 -18.43
N ASP A 402 -10.25 -3.55 -18.61
CA ASP A 402 -11.61 -3.99 -18.28
C ASP A 402 -11.69 -5.04 -17.16
N GLY A 403 -10.59 -5.36 -16.48
CA GLY A 403 -10.61 -6.27 -15.33
C GLY A 403 -9.23 -6.68 -14.85
N THR A 404 -9.17 -7.21 -13.64
CA THR A 404 -7.96 -7.74 -12.99
C THR A 404 -8.08 -9.25 -12.87
N THR A 405 -6.97 -9.97 -13.07
CA THR A 405 -6.91 -11.42 -12.91
C THR A 405 -5.94 -11.83 -11.79
N ASP A 406 -6.19 -13.01 -11.25
CA ASP A 406 -5.40 -13.69 -10.25
C ASP A 406 -5.58 -15.19 -10.49
N ILE A 407 -4.50 -15.90 -10.85
CA ILE A 407 -4.54 -17.31 -11.28
C ILE A 407 -3.38 -18.07 -10.69
N THR A 408 -3.68 -19.05 -9.84
CA THR A 408 -2.69 -20.00 -9.33
C THR A 408 -2.75 -21.32 -10.09
N ARG A 409 -1.59 -21.91 -10.41
CA ARG A 409 -1.43 -23.26 -10.97
C ARG A 409 -0.24 -23.95 -10.32
N THR A 410 -0.34 -25.30 -10.28
CA THR A 410 0.72 -26.17 -9.73
C THR A 410 1.02 -27.29 -10.75
N PRO A 411 1.71 -26.96 -11.86
CA PRO A 411 2.10 -27.94 -12.88
C PRO A 411 3.23 -28.86 -12.41
#